data_901e630749bb5cd2fd7f71473441d4a8
#
_entry.id   901e630749bb5cd2fd7f71473441d4a8
#
_cell.length_a   1.000
_cell.length_b   1.000
_cell.length_c   1.000
_cell.angle_alpha   90.00
_cell.angle_beta   90.00
_cell.angle_gamma   90.00
#
_symmetry.space_group_name_H-M   'P 1'
#
loop_
_entity.id
_entity.type
_entity.pdbx_description
1 polymer ?
#
loop_
_entity_poly.entity_id
_entity_poly.type
_entity_poly.pdbx_seq_one_letter_code
_entity_poly.pdbx_strand_id
1 'polypeptide(L)'
;MKGDKTVLKALNDVLMAELTAINIYYIHYKMQEDWGYDKIASHSREESMGEMKHADQMIERILFLDGTPDMQKYDTVLVGDTVEAQLKNQYKIELAHVTRLRKHIRTCFDKGDHGSKEILDKILEDTEDSVDWLETQFNRIKDIGIKNYMMENMSKDDN
;
A
#
# COMPACT_ATOMS: atom_id res chain seq x y z
N MET A 1 -2.67 22.39 16.33
CA MET A 1 -4.14 22.46 16.53
C MET A 1 -4.63 21.15 17.13
N LYS A 2 -5.36 21.21 18.20
CA LYS A 2 -5.77 19.98 18.92
C LYS A 2 -6.82 19.19 18.13
N GLY A 3 -6.48 17.96 17.76
CA GLY A 3 -7.36 17.06 17.04
C GLY A 3 -8.29 16.24 17.95
N ASP A 4 -9.36 15.69 17.36
CA ASP A 4 -10.22 14.72 18.02
C ASP A 4 -9.46 13.40 18.25
N LYS A 5 -9.59 12.82 19.43
CA LYS A 5 -8.88 11.57 19.80
C LYS A 5 -9.26 10.38 18.92
N THR A 6 -10.51 10.34 18.45
CA THR A 6 -10.99 9.26 17.56
C THR A 6 -10.37 9.40 16.18
N VAL A 7 -10.24 10.63 15.67
CA VAL A 7 -9.54 10.90 14.41
C VAL A 7 -8.06 10.54 14.52
N LEU A 8 -7.37 10.97 15.59
CA LEU A 8 -5.96 10.62 15.80
C LEU A 8 -5.74 9.09 15.85
N LYS A 9 -6.65 8.36 16.48
CA LYS A 9 -6.60 6.89 16.48
C LYS A 9 -6.80 6.33 15.06
N ALA A 10 -7.74 6.88 14.29
CA ALA A 10 -8.00 6.47 12.92
C ALA A 10 -6.77 6.71 12.01
N LEU A 11 -6.13 7.89 12.12
CA LEU A 11 -4.92 8.22 11.35
C LEU A 11 -3.74 7.31 11.71
N ASN A 12 -3.56 6.97 12.98
CA ASN A 12 -2.53 6.02 13.41
C ASN A 12 -2.81 4.59 12.93
N ASP A 13 -4.08 4.18 12.80
CA ASP A 13 -4.44 2.88 12.23
C ASP A 13 -4.13 2.82 10.72
N VAL A 14 -4.35 3.91 10.00
CA VAL A 14 -3.91 4.04 8.60
C VAL A 14 -2.39 4.04 8.51
N LEU A 15 -1.68 4.81 9.35
CA LEU A 15 -0.22 4.82 9.38
C LEU A 15 0.37 3.41 9.59
N MET A 16 -0.20 2.61 10.48
CA MET A 16 0.18 1.22 10.69
C MET A 16 0.09 0.40 9.39
N ALA A 17 -0.99 0.56 8.64
CA ALA A 17 -1.18 -0.12 7.36
C ALA A 17 -0.14 0.32 6.31
N GLU A 18 0.14 1.62 6.22
CA GLU A 18 1.15 2.16 5.31
C GLU A 18 2.56 1.64 5.64
N LEU A 19 2.94 1.64 6.91
CA LEU A 19 4.24 1.12 7.36
C LEU A 19 4.38 -0.38 7.06
N THR A 20 3.31 -1.14 7.20
CA THR A 20 3.26 -2.56 6.84
C THR A 20 3.43 -2.75 5.33
N ALA A 21 2.69 -2.01 4.52
CA ALA A 21 2.74 -2.07 3.07
C ALA A 21 4.12 -1.67 2.51
N ILE A 22 4.74 -0.62 3.04
CA ILE A 22 6.12 -0.23 2.68
C ILE A 22 7.05 -1.43 2.78
N ASN A 23 7.01 -2.16 3.88
CA ASN A 23 7.90 -3.30 4.12
C ASN A 23 7.57 -4.50 3.22
N ILE A 24 6.30 -4.79 2.98
CA ILE A 24 5.89 -5.87 2.08
C ILE A 24 6.36 -5.60 0.65
N TYR A 25 6.06 -4.43 0.10
CA TYR A 25 6.50 -4.07 -1.24
C TYR A 25 8.02 -4.00 -1.36
N TYR A 26 8.70 -3.48 -0.35
CA TYR A 26 10.16 -3.37 -0.36
C TYR A 26 10.85 -4.74 -0.37
N ILE A 27 10.44 -5.68 0.50
CA ILE A 27 11.02 -7.02 0.50
C ILE A 27 10.67 -7.79 -0.79
N HIS A 28 9.44 -7.66 -1.30
CA HIS A 28 9.07 -8.26 -2.59
C HIS A 28 9.92 -7.71 -3.73
N TYR A 29 10.13 -6.38 -3.77
CA TYR A 29 11.03 -5.75 -4.73
C TYR A 29 12.42 -6.37 -4.71
N LYS A 30 13.03 -6.51 -3.54
CA LYS A 30 14.38 -7.08 -3.40
C LYS A 30 14.44 -8.55 -3.80
N MET A 31 13.45 -9.34 -3.46
CA MET A 31 13.36 -10.75 -3.87
C MET A 31 13.17 -10.88 -5.38
N GLN A 32 12.28 -10.10 -5.98
CA GLN A 32 12.03 -10.08 -7.43
C GLN A 32 13.28 -9.67 -8.21
N GLU A 33 14.03 -8.67 -7.72
CA GLU A 33 15.29 -8.23 -8.30
C GLU A 33 16.34 -9.34 -8.24
N ASP A 34 16.49 -10.00 -7.09
CA ASP A 34 17.41 -11.14 -6.89
C ASP A 34 17.09 -12.32 -7.81
N TRP A 35 15.80 -12.56 -8.07
CA TRP A 35 15.35 -13.60 -8.99
C TRP A 35 15.47 -13.24 -10.48
N GLY A 36 15.82 -12.00 -10.82
CA GLY A 36 15.96 -11.50 -12.19
C GLY A 36 14.68 -11.03 -12.86
N TYR A 37 13.63 -10.74 -12.10
CA TYR A 37 12.34 -10.22 -12.60
C TYR A 37 12.29 -8.68 -12.47
N ASP A 38 13.12 -7.99 -13.21
CA ASP A 38 13.38 -6.56 -13.04
C ASP A 38 12.18 -5.66 -13.31
N LYS A 39 11.29 -6.03 -14.23
CA LYS A 39 10.09 -5.22 -14.54
C LYS A 39 9.14 -5.17 -13.34
N ILE A 40 8.77 -6.33 -12.80
CA ILE A 40 7.88 -6.35 -11.64
C ILE A 40 8.57 -5.83 -10.38
N ALA A 41 9.88 -6.05 -10.25
CA ALA A 41 10.68 -5.47 -9.16
C ALA A 41 10.61 -3.94 -9.18
N SER A 42 10.73 -3.34 -10.36
CA SER A 42 10.59 -1.88 -10.54
C SER A 42 9.24 -1.37 -10.07
N HIS A 43 8.16 -2.08 -10.42
CA HIS A 43 6.81 -1.73 -9.96
C HIS A 43 6.68 -1.85 -8.43
N SER A 44 7.13 -2.96 -7.85
CA SER A 44 7.09 -3.15 -6.39
C SER A 44 7.88 -2.07 -5.64
N ARG A 45 9.00 -1.61 -6.20
CA ARG A 45 9.78 -0.50 -5.64
C ARG A 45 8.97 0.81 -5.68
N GLU A 46 8.32 1.11 -6.79
CA GLU A 46 7.48 2.31 -6.95
C GLU A 46 6.31 2.29 -5.96
N GLU A 47 5.65 1.13 -5.78
CA GLU A 47 4.59 0.96 -4.79
C GLU A 47 5.11 1.23 -3.36
N SER A 48 6.26 0.65 -2.99
CA SER A 48 6.86 0.91 -1.67
C SER A 48 7.13 2.39 -1.43
N MET A 49 7.62 3.11 -2.45
CA MET A 49 7.84 4.57 -2.38
C MET A 49 6.52 5.34 -2.30
N GLY A 50 5.47 4.89 -2.97
CA GLY A 50 4.13 5.46 -2.88
C GLY A 50 3.55 5.35 -1.48
N GLU A 51 3.66 4.18 -0.86
CA GLU A 51 3.22 3.95 0.52
C GLU A 51 4.02 4.79 1.54
N MET A 52 5.30 5.05 1.26
CA MET A 52 6.11 5.96 2.08
C MET A 52 5.57 7.40 2.03
N LYS A 53 5.11 7.86 0.86
CA LYS A 53 4.46 9.18 0.73
C LYS A 53 3.14 9.24 1.50
N HIS A 54 2.35 8.17 1.50
CA HIS A 54 1.14 8.08 2.31
C HIS A 54 1.47 8.13 3.81
N ALA A 55 2.49 7.39 4.25
CA ALA A 55 2.96 7.43 5.64
C ALA A 55 3.41 8.85 6.04
N ASP A 56 4.14 9.54 5.19
CA ASP A 56 4.52 10.96 5.37
C ASP A 56 3.30 11.84 5.63
N GLN A 57 2.28 11.76 4.80
CA GLN A 57 1.04 12.53 4.94
C GLN A 57 0.32 12.23 6.26
N MET A 58 0.32 10.96 6.68
CA MET A 58 -0.27 10.57 7.97
C MET A 58 0.51 11.17 9.14
N ILE A 59 1.85 11.07 9.11
CA ILE A 59 2.71 11.63 10.16
C ILE A 59 2.51 13.16 10.26
N GLU A 60 2.58 13.87 9.14
CA GLU A 60 2.39 15.31 9.11
C GLU A 60 1.01 15.72 9.65
N ARG A 61 -0.04 15.00 9.25
CA ARG A 61 -1.42 15.29 9.72
C ARG A 61 -1.58 15.02 11.21
N ILE A 62 -1.04 13.91 11.72
CA ILE A 62 -1.08 13.59 13.16
C ILE A 62 -0.34 14.66 13.97
N LEU A 63 0.84 15.08 13.53
CA LEU A 63 1.60 16.15 14.20
C LEU A 63 0.87 17.49 14.16
N PHE A 64 0.26 17.85 13.03
CA PHE A 64 -0.57 19.07 12.91
C PHE A 64 -1.74 19.08 13.91
N LEU A 65 -2.29 17.92 14.20
CA LEU A 65 -3.38 17.73 15.15
C LEU A 65 -2.92 17.56 16.61
N ASP A 66 -1.67 17.90 16.93
CA ASP A 66 -1.03 17.72 18.23
C ASP A 66 -1.05 16.27 18.75
N GLY A 67 -1.06 15.30 17.84
CA GLY A 67 -0.97 13.88 18.14
C GLY A 67 0.45 13.36 18.07
N THR A 68 0.63 12.09 18.46
CA THR A 68 1.90 11.37 18.35
C THR A 68 1.78 10.26 17.31
N PRO A 69 2.57 10.28 16.22
CA PRO A 69 2.61 9.17 15.27
C PRO A 69 3.14 7.89 15.93
N ASP A 70 2.41 6.78 15.76
CA ASP A 70 2.81 5.48 16.28
C ASP A 70 3.62 4.74 15.20
N MET A 71 4.95 4.72 15.38
CA MET A 71 5.90 4.10 14.44
C MET A 71 6.23 2.65 14.79
N GLN A 72 5.66 2.08 15.84
CA GLN A 72 6.01 0.76 16.34
C GLN A 72 5.00 -0.34 15.98
N LYS A 73 3.80 0.03 15.55
CA LYS A 73 2.74 -0.92 15.19
C LYS A 73 2.82 -1.30 13.73
N TYR A 74 2.73 -2.61 13.48
CA TYR A 74 2.66 -3.23 12.17
C TYR A 74 1.59 -4.32 12.17
N ASP A 75 0.91 -4.49 11.04
CA ASP A 75 0.22 -5.74 10.73
C ASP A 75 1.25 -6.80 10.33
N THR A 76 0.81 -8.04 10.10
CA THR A 76 1.69 -9.10 9.62
C THR A 76 2.30 -8.72 8.26
N VAL A 77 3.62 -8.74 8.18
CA VAL A 77 4.34 -8.57 6.92
C VAL A 77 4.31 -9.91 6.17
N LEU A 78 3.39 -10.02 5.20
CA LEU A 78 3.17 -11.22 4.42
C LEU A 78 4.17 -11.32 3.27
N VAL A 79 5.26 -12.04 3.46
CA VAL A 79 6.28 -12.27 2.43
C VAL A 79 5.92 -13.50 1.60
N GLY A 80 5.75 -13.31 0.29
CA GLY A 80 5.55 -14.41 -0.65
C GLY A 80 6.87 -15.02 -1.10
N ASP A 81 6.93 -16.32 -1.27
CA ASP A 81 8.10 -17.08 -1.72
C ASP A 81 8.18 -17.26 -3.26
N THR A 82 7.16 -16.81 -3.97
CA THR A 82 7.09 -16.73 -5.43
C THR A 82 6.46 -15.40 -5.84
N VAL A 83 6.66 -14.97 -7.09
CA VAL A 83 6.02 -13.75 -7.61
C VAL A 83 4.49 -13.86 -7.52
N GLU A 84 3.91 -15.01 -7.88
CA GLU A 84 2.47 -15.20 -7.79
C GLU A 84 1.95 -15.10 -6.34
N ALA A 85 2.66 -15.70 -5.39
CA ALA A 85 2.32 -15.60 -3.96
C ALA A 85 2.46 -14.15 -3.46
N GLN A 86 3.48 -13.43 -3.92
CA GLN A 86 3.68 -12.02 -3.59
C GLN A 86 2.52 -11.15 -4.09
N LEU A 87 2.08 -11.33 -5.34
CA LEU A 87 0.92 -10.62 -5.89
C LEU A 87 -0.36 -10.90 -5.08
N LYS A 88 -0.60 -12.15 -4.70
CA LYS A 88 -1.74 -12.53 -3.86
C LYS A 88 -1.69 -11.88 -2.47
N ASN A 89 -0.52 -11.81 -1.86
CA ASN A 89 -0.34 -11.14 -0.57
C ASN A 89 -0.54 -9.63 -0.68
N GLN A 90 -0.01 -8.98 -1.72
CA GLN A 90 -0.23 -7.58 -2.02
C GLN A 90 -1.72 -7.28 -2.20
N TYR A 91 -2.42 -8.07 -3.00
CA TYR A 91 -3.86 -7.91 -3.22
C TYR A 91 -4.67 -8.01 -1.92
N LYS A 92 -4.31 -8.95 -1.06
CA LYS A 92 -4.96 -9.12 0.25
C LYS A 92 -4.80 -7.89 1.13
N ILE A 93 -3.61 -7.31 1.20
CA ILE A 93 -3.37 -6.12 2.03
C ILE A 93 -4.05 -4.89 1.46
N GLU A 94 -4.07 -4.72 0.13
CA GLU A 94 -4.72 -3.58 -0.51
C GLU A 94 -6.25 -3.61 -0.29
N LEU A 95 -6.89 -4.75 -0.46
CA LEU A 95 -8.33 -4.89 -0.17
C LEU A 95 -8.66 -4.61 1.31
N ALA A 96 -7.83 -5.07 2.22
CA ALA A 96 -7.98 -4.77 3.64
C ALA A 96 -7.80 -3.27 3.90
N HIS A 97 -6.88 -2.62 3.18
CA HIS A 97 -6.62 -1.20 3.29
C HIS A 97 -7.77 -0.35 2.73
N VAL A 98 -8.34 -0.73 1.59
CA VAL A 98 -9.57 -0.10 1.07
C VAL A 98 -10.68 -0.09 2.13
N THR A 99 -10.91 -1.23 2.78
CA THR A 99 -11.92 -1.36 3.84
C THR A 99 -11.60 -0.46 5.04
N ARG A 100 -10.34 -0.41 5.46
CA ARG A 100 -9.85 0.45 6.54
C ARG A 100 -10.03 1.92 6.22
N LEU A 101 -9.63 2.36 5.03
CA LEU A 101 -9.75 3.75 4.58
C LEU A 101 -11.20 4.20 4.54
N ARG A 102 -12.11 3.42 3.96
CA ARG A 102 -13.54 3.74 3.91
C ARG A 102 -14.14 3.94 5.31
N LYS A 103 -13.76 3.08 6.26
CA LYS A 103 -14.16 3.23 7.67
C LYS A 103 -13.66 4.53 8.27
N HIS A 104 -12.39 4.86 8.08
CA HIS A 104 -11.78 6.04 8.69
C HIS A 104 -12.15 7.35 8.01
N ILE A 105 -12.41 7.33 6.71
CA ILE A 105 -13.03 8.45 5.97
C ILE A 105 -14.38 8.80 6.61
N ARG A 106 -15.19 7.79 6.89
CA ARG A 106 -16.47 8.00 7.58
C ARG A 106 -16.26 8.57 8.98
N THR A 107 -15.29 8.08 9.74
CA THR A 107 -14.94 8.61 11.07
C THR A 107 -14.56 10.08 11.01
N CYS A 108 -13.70 10.48 10.07
CA CYS A 108 -13.30 11.87 9.90
C CYS A 108 -14.49 12.77 9.52
N PHE A 109 -15.35 12.31 8.63
CA PHE A 109 -16.56 13.01 8.24
C PHE A 109 -17.50 13.25 9.45
N ASP A 110 -17.78 12.20 10.21
CA ASP A 110 -18.67 12.28 11.38
C ASP A 110 -18.13 13.21 12.49
N LYS A 111 -16.80 13.38 12.55
CA LYS A 111 -16.13 14.31 13.47
C LYS A 111 -15.92 15.71 12.90
N GLY A 112 -16.33 15.96 11.65
CA GLY A 112 -16.14 17.24 10.98
C GLY A 112 -14.70 17.56 10.62
N ASP A 113 -13.79 16.57 10.64
CA ASP A 113 -12.39 16.73 10.22
C ASP A 113 -12.25 16.48 8.72
N HIS A 114 -12.68 17.47 7.95
CA HIS A 114 -12.64 17.44 6.49
C HIS A 114 -11.22 17.44 5.93
N GLY A 115 -10.25 18.03 6.62
CA GLY A 115 -8.85 18.04 6.19
C GLY A 115 -8.23 16.64 6.25
N SER A 116 -8.45 15.91 7.33
CA SER A 116 -8.02 14.50 7.44
C SER A 116 -8.77 13.62 6.44
N LYS A 117 -10.09 13.83 6.28
CA LYS A 117 -10.90 13.11 5.30
C LYS A 117 -10.35 13.27 3.88
N GLU A 118 -10.02 14.50 3.45
CA GLU A 118 -9.49 14.76 2.10
C GLU A 118 -8.18 14.00 1.84
N ILE A 119 -7.30 13.93 2.82
CA ILE A 119 -6.05 13.16 2.69
C ILE A 119 -6.38 11.68 2.53
N LEU A 120 -7.28 11.12 3.35
CA LEU A 120 -7.68 9.72 3.26
C LEU A 120 -8.43 9.40 1.96
N ASP A 121 -9.21 10.32 1.41
CA ASP A 121 -9.87 10.15 0.11
C ASP A 121 -8.84 9.94 -1.03
N LYS A 122 -7.76 10.73 -1.03
CA LYS A 122 -6.68 10.59 -2.02
C LYS A 122 -5.91 9.29 -1.86
N ILE A 123 -5.62 8.89 -0.63
CA ILE A 123 -4.97 7.58 -0.37
C ILE A 123 -5.88 6.44 -0.82
N LEU A 124 -7.19 6.54 -0.61
CA LEU A 124 -8.14 5.53 -1.09
C LEU A 124 -8.12 5.41 -2.62
N GLU A 125 -8.07 6.52 -3.36
CA GLU A 125 -7.96 6.52 -4.81
C GLU A 125 -6.69 5.78 -5.26
N ASP A 126 -5.53 6.11 -4.70
CA ASP A 126 -4.26 5.43 -5.01
C ASP A 126 -4.32 3.92 -4.65
N THR A 127 -4.96 3.57 -3.54
CA THR A 127 -5.11 2.18 -3.11
C THR A 127 -6.03 1.39 -4.06
N GLU A 128 -7.12 1.99 -4.54
CA GLU A 128 -8.01 1.39 -5.53
C GLU A 128 -7.29 1.20 -6.88
N ASP A 129 -6.41 2.12 -7.28
CA ASP A 129 -5.56 1.96 -8.46
C ASP A 129 -4.59 0.77 -8.31
N SER A 130 -4.01 0.57 -7.13
CA SER A 130 -3.17 -0.60 -6.85
C SER A 130 -3.96 -1.91 -6.91
N VAL A 131 -5.19 -1.94 -6.41
CA VAL A 131 -6.10 -3.09 -6.55
C VAL A 131 -6.37 -3.40 -8.01
N ASP A 132 -6.74 -2.40 -8.82
CA ASP A 132 -7.03 -2.56 -10.25
C ASP A 132 -5.81 -3.09 -11.02
N TRP A 133 -4.62 -2.56 -10.73
CA TRP A 133 -3.37 -3.06 -11.31
C TRP A 133 -3.15 -4.54 -10.99
N LEU A 134 -3.32 -4.94 -9.73
CA LEU A 134 -3.16 -6.34 -9.30
C LEU A 134 -4.17 -7.27 -9.98
N GLU A 135 -5.42 -6.87 -10.08
CA GLU A 135 -6.46 -7.62 -10.81
C GLU A 135 -6.08 -7.79 -12.29
N THR A 136 -5.51 -6.76 -12.91
CA THR A 136 -4.96 -6.84 -14.27
C THR A 136 -3.83 -7.87 -14.36
N GLN A 137 -2.91 -7.95 -13.37
CA GLN A 137 -1.87 -8.97 -13.38
C GLN A 137 -2.46 -10.39 -13.26
N PHE A 138 -3.46 -10.60 -12.41
CA PHE A 138 -4.10 -11.92 -12.30
C PHE A 138 -4.80 -12.33 -13.60
N ASN A 139 -5.47 -11.40 -14.28
CA ASN A 139 -6.08 -11.66 -15.59
C ASN A 139 -5.01 -12.03 -16.64
N ARG A 140 -3.88 -11.32 -16.67
CA ARG A 140 -2.77 -11.64 -17.58
C ARG A 140 -2.19 -13.03 -17.28
N ILE A 141 -1.96 -13.38 -16.02
CA ILE A 141 -1.50 -14.72 -15.63
C ILE A 141 -2.49 -15.79 -16.08
N LYS A 142 -3.80 -15.55 -15.94
CA LYS A 142 -4.85 -16.46 -16.40
C LYS A 142 -4.82 -16.65 -17.92
N ASP A 143 -4.61 -15.57 -18.69
CA ASP A 143 -4.69 -15.59 -20.14
C ASP A 143 -3.44 -16.20 -20.79
N ILE A 144 -2.24 -15.88 -20.32
CA ILE A 144 -0.98 -16.31 -20.96
C ILE A 144 -0.21 -17.38 -20.16
N GLY A 145 -0.68 -17.72 -18.97
CA GLY A 145 -0.02 -18.63 -18.04
C GLY A 145 1.14 -18.01 -17.28
N ILE A 146 1.43 -18.56 -16.10
CA ILE A 146 2.45 -18.03 -15.19
C ILE A 146 3.86 -18.01 -15.81
N LYS A 147 4.22 -19.01 -16.59
CA LYS A 147 5.57 -19.07 -17.22
C LYS A 147 5.78 -17.92 -18.20
N ASN A 148 4.81 -17.64 -19.07
CA ASN A 148 4.89 -16.53 -20.02
C ASN A 148 4.86 -15.19 -19.30
N TYR A 149 4.03 -15.06 -18.27
CA TYR A 149 3.99 -13.86 -17.43
C TYR A 149 5.36 -13.58 -16.77
N MET A 150 5.99 -14.61 -16.22
CA MET A 150 7.33 -14.49 -15.62
C MET A 150 8.39 -14.11 -16.66
N MET A 151 8.34 -14.68 -17.87
CA MET A 151 9.27 -14.33 -18.97
C MET A 151 9.14 -12.85 -19.36
N GLU A 152 7.94 -12.29 -19.41
CA GLU A 152 7.71 -10.87 -19.70
C GLU A 152 8.30 -9.93 -18.64
N ASN A 153 8.49 -10.42 -17.42
CA ASN A 153 9.00 -9.65 -16.28
C ASN A 153 10.50 -9.80 -16.03
N MET A 154 11.25 -10.62 -16.84
CA MET A 154 12.65 -10.96 -16.58
C MET A 154 13.63 -9.83 -16.77
N SER A 155 13.40 -8.90 -17.67
CA SER A 155 14.33 -7.78 -17.89
C SER A 155 13.60 -6.51 -18.28
N LYS A 156 14.18 -5.33 -17.93
CA LYS A 156 13.84 -4.10 -18.62
C LYS A 156 14.43 -4.21 -20.02
N ASP A 157 13.66 -3.82 -21.04
CA ASP A 157 14.19 -3.72 -22.38
C ASP A 157 15.41 -2.80 -22.35
N ASP A 158 16.57 -3.32 -22.77
CA ASP A 158 17.79 -2.56 -22.99
C ASP A 158 17.57 -1.67 -24.24
N ASN A 159 16.95 -0.52 -24.02
CA ASN A 159 16.81 0.54 -25.03
C ASN A 159 17.41 1.83 -24.52
#